data_b3b744c52140ddcc8bc5174efb21b748
#
_entry.id   b3b744c52140ddcc8bc5174efb21b748
#
_cell.length_a   1.000
_cell.length_b   1.000
_cell.length_c   1.000
_cell.angle_alpha   90.00
_cell.angle_beta   90.00
_cell.angle_gamma   90.00
#
_symmetry.space_group_name_H-M   'P 1'
#
loop_
_entity.id
_entity.type
_entity.pdbx_description
1 polymer ?
#
loop_
_entity_poly.entity_id
_entity_poly.type
_entity_poly.pdbx_seq_one_letter_code
_entity_poly.pdbx_strand_id
1 'polypeptide(L)'
;MSQHKPIIPQKPASRFLHRLVSFGIIVTARHSSREEVFCHSMRTLRQCLFDCDLALLRAMAAQWGVELPTNRHDDAVDALTARLADPAAQAETWASLPDAERQALGAILSAGGAMPAGAFARRFGEIRPMGPGRLERERPWESPVSVAESLWYRGLVFKAFDQGPGEMQEVIFVPLELHGGLVTDSVSSNRSTLAPMLAPSATRQAGAQFADDLCSFLAYIYSTSVNTAPGEPLPARHLKTFGRQLRDRDLTRLDLLTHLAARLSLVKPDATPLRPDPQEATAWLQMHTLQQQRTLFEGWRESETWNDLWRVPSLRCEDTGSWRNDPLAARRVALDTLATLESGAWYRLEDFVAAIREATPDFERPGGDYTTWYIRDATTNYYLTGFESWDLVEGALLRLIVGGPLRWLGVVDLDASATVFCMTPTGRWLLGQGDAPPVEEDTSFVVHADGRVEIGAARRYDRFQLSRVADWTESGAVYIYRIAPSSLERARTQRIGPDRIISFLQEASPVPAPEALVGALRRWGTRGTEAWAQQAAVLRLARPELLDQLIESPRTRNYIRETISSTVALVAPRDWPELLAAMVEMGLLPEINTEPGE
;
A
#
# COMPACT_ATOMS: atom_id res chain seq x y z
N MET A 1 51.40 -40.01 30.24
CA MET A 1 50.62 -40.72 29.25
C MET A 1 49.14 -40.31 29.45
N SER A 2 48.68 -39.38 28.69
CA SER A 2 47.26 -39.02 28.65
C SER A 2 46.95 -38.55 27.21
N GLN A 3 46.06 -39.28 26.53
CA GLN A 3 45.71 -39.10 25.14
C GLN A 3 44.72 -37.96 25.00
N HIS A 4 45.09 -36.92 24.28
CA HIS A 4 44.14 -35.93 23.77
C HIS A 4 43.55 -36.36 22.44
N LYS A 5 42.23 -36.59 22.41
CA LYS A 5 41.43 -36.67 21.17
C LYS A 5 41.10 -35.27 20.66
N PRO A 6 41.16 -35.02 19.35
CA PRO A 6 40.77 -33.73 18.78
C PRO A 6 39.24 -33.57 18.71
N ILE A 7 38.76 -32.42 19.17
CA ILE A 7 37.36 -31.99 19.03
C ILE A 7 37.15 -31.44 17.66
N ILE A 8 36.26 -32.05 16.88
CA ILE A 8 35.77 -31.57 15.58
C ILE A 8 34.67 -30.51 15.85
N PRO A 9 34.73 -29.31 15.31
CA PRO A 9 33.64 -28.35 15.47
C PRO A 9 32.49 -28.74 14.55
N GLN A 10 31.33 -29.01 15.13
CA GLN A 10 30.06 -29.16 14.43
C GLN A 10 29.63 -27.82 13.85
N LYS A 11 29.33 -27.80 12.57
CA LYS A 11 28.67 -26.69 11.86
C LYS A 11 27.25 -26.51 12.43
N PRO A 12 26.76 -25.29 12.68
CA PRO A 12 25.36 -25.06 12.91
C PRO A 12 24.63 -24.97 11.56
N ALA A 13 24.07 -26.08 11.12
CA ALA A 13 23.08 -26.07 10.05
C ALA A 13 21.67 -26.07 10.67
N SER A 14 20.76 -25.30 10.07
CA SER A 14 19.30 -25.42 10.22
C SER A 14 18.61 -24.79 11.42
N ARG A 15 18.69 -23.46 11.55
CA ARG A 15 17.58 -22.71 12.21
C ARG A 15 16.62 -22.04 11.21
N PHE A 16 16.99 -21.97 9.94
CA PHE A 16 16.16 -21.30 8.93
C PHE A 16 15.07 -22.19 8.32
N LEU A 17 15.31 -23.48 8.18
CA LEU A 17 14.31 -24.42 7.64
C LEU A 17 13.16 -24.71 8.63
N HIS A 18 13.41 -24.62 9.95
CA HIS A 18 12.36 -24.85 10.95
C HIS A 18 11.37 -23.70 11.09
N ARG A 19 11.73 -22.45 10.70
CA ARG A 19 10.80 -21.31 10.72
C ARG A 19 9.86 -21.28 9.51
N LEU A 20 10.30 -21.76 8.35
CA LEU A 20 9.46 -21.85 7.14
C LEU A 20 8.45 -23.00 7.21
N VAL A 21 8.78 -24.09 7.88
CA VAL A 21 7.86 -25.24 8.04
C VAL A 21 6.80 -24.97 9.11
N SER A 22 7.09 -24.14 10.13
CA SER A 22 6.10 -23.74 11.15
C SER A 22 5.05 -22.74 10.61
N PHE A 23 5.35 -21.98 9.55
CA PHE A 23 4.37 -21.09 8.92
C PHE A 23 3.37 -21.80 7.99
N GLY A 24 3.75 -22.96 7.42
CA GLY A 24 2.88 -23.73 6.51
C GLY A 24 1.79 -24.56 7.22
N ILE A 25 1.88 -24.78 8.53
CA ILE A 25 0.92 -25.60 9.29
C ILE A 25 -0.13 -24.73 10.01
N ILE A 26 0.10 -23.43 10.18
CA ILE A 26 -0.85 -22.52 10.86
C ILE A 26 -1.96 -22.02 9.93
N VAL A 27 -1.78 -22.10 8.60
CA VAL A 27 -2.78 -21.61 7.63
C VAL A 27 -3.96 -22.57 7.46
N THR A 28 -3.83 -23.86 7.77
CA THR A 28 -4.93 -24.83 7.66
C THR A 28 -5.79 -24.97 8.92
N ALA A 29 -5.38 -24.41 10.05
CA ALA A 29 -6.12 -24.51 11.32
C ALA A 29 -6.95 -23.27 11.69
N ARG A 30 -6.89 -22.18 10.90
CA ARG A 30 -7.64 -20.94 11.19
C ARG A 30 -8.93 -20.75 10.39
N HIS A 31 -9.34 -21.68 9.56
CA HIS A 31 -10.63 -21.62 8.86
C HIS A 31 -11.79 -22.21 9.64
N SER A 32 -11.54 -22.86 10.79
CA SER A 32 -12.62 -23.41 11.62
C SER A 32 -12.97 -22.57 12.86
N SER A 33 -12.24 -21.47 13.13
CA SER A 33 -12.48 -20.67 14.35
C SER A 33 -13.30 -19.39 14.14
N ARG A 34 -13.81 -19.13 12.93
CA ARG A 34 -14.67 -17.97 12.66
C ARG A 34 -16.17 -18.24 12.88
N GLU A 35 -16.58 -19.50 12.91
CA GLU A 35 -17.97 -19.86 13.22
C GLU A 35 -18.25 -19.96 14.73
N GLU A 36 -17.23 -20.09 15.57
CA GLU A 36 -17.44 -20.24 17.04
C GLU A 36 -17.46 -18.91 17.82
N VAL A 37 -17.01 -17.78 17.28
CA VAL A 37 -16.87 -16.52 18.04
C VAL A 37 -18.18 -15.73 18.14
N PHE A 38 -19.15 -15.94 17.24
CA PHE A 38 -20.45 -15.25 17.29
C PHE A 38 -21.53 -16.02 18.06
N CYS A 39 -21.26 -17.24 18.53
CA CYS A 39 -22.28 -18.12 19.10
C CYS A 39 -22.55 -17.91 20.61
N HIS A 40 -21.87 -16.97 21.28
CA HIS A 40 -21.91 -16.92 22.76
C HIS A 40 -22.86 -15.90 23.38
N SER A 41 -23.58 -15.07 22.60
CA SER A 41 -24.46 -14.03 23.16
C SER A 41 -25.85 -13.92 22.53
N MET A 42 -26.24 -14.74 21.57
CA MET A 42 -27.57 -14.61 20.99
C MET A 42 -28.63 -15.14 21.97
N ARG A 43 -29.52 -14.22 22.42
CA ARG A 43 -30.66 -14.53 23.24
C ARG A 43 -31.67 -15.41 22.47
N THR A 44 -32.30 -16.33 23.14
CA THR A 44 -33.39 -17.14 22.56
C THR A 44 -34.59 -16.24 22.24
N LEU A 45 -35.41 -16.66 21.27
CA LEU A 45 -36.65 -15.95 20.91
C LEU A 45 -37.50 -15.68 22.14
N ARG A 46 -37.67 -16.69 23.02
CA ARG A 46 -38.43 -16.56 24.25
C ARG A 46 -37.88 -15.51 25.19
N GLN A 47 -36.55 -15.41 25.34
CA GLN A 47 -35.91 -14.37 26.15
C GLN A 47 -36.13 -12.98 25.56
N CYS A 48 -36.06 -12.84 24.25
CA CYS A 48 -36.32 -11.58 23.57
C CYS A 48 -37.74 -11.09 23.78
N LEU A 49 -38.70 -11.99 23.62
CA LEU A 49 -40.11 -11.69 23.85
C LEU A 49 -40.41 -11.38 25.32
N PHE A 50 -39.73 -12.03 26.26
CA PHE A 50 -39.90 -11.80 27.69
C PHE A 50 -39.45 -10.39 28.10
N ASP A 51 -38.45 -9.82 27.43
CA ASP A 51 -37.96 -8.46 27.67
C ASP A 51 -38.86 -7.37 27.03
N CYS A 52 -39.84 -7.75 26.21
CA CYS A 52 -40.81 -6.83 25.60
C CYS A 52 -41.96 -6.50 26.54
N ASP A 53 -42.42 -5.24 26.53
CA ASP A 53 -43.63 -4.89 27.27
C ASP A 53 -44.92 -5.52 26.64
N LEU A 54 -45.97 -5.61 27.42
CA LEU A 54 -47.21 -6.26 26.97
C LEU A 54 -47.86 -5.51 25.77
N ALA A 55 -47.68 -4.21 25.64
CA ALA A 55 -48.19 -3.44 24.51
C ALA A 55 -47.49 -3.84 23.19
N LEU A 56 -46.16 -4.04 23.26
CA LEU A 56 -45.38 -4.51 22.11
C LEU A 56 -45.71 -5.97 21.77
N LEU A 57 -45.86 -6.84 22.77
CA LEU A 57 -46.33 -8.22 22.54
C LEU A 57 -47.70 -8.27 21.87
N ARG A 58 -48.63 -7.39 22.25
CA ARG A 58 -49.93 -7.27 21.56
C ARG A 58 -49.81 -6.79 20.12
N ALA A 59 -48.89 -5.86 19.85
CA ALA A 59 -48.61 -5.42 18.50
C ALA A 59 -48.07 -6.57 17.64
N MET A 60 -47.12 -7.36 18.17
CA MET A 60 -46.59 -8.56 17.50
C MET A 60 -47.71 -9.60 17.28
N ALA A 61 -48.53 -9.86 18.30
CA ALA A 61 -49.64 -10.81 18.18
C ALA A 61 -50.64 -10.42 17.08
N ALA A 62 -50.95 -9.12 16.96
CA ALA A 62 -51.80 -8.61 15.88
C ALA A 62 -51.19 -8.86 14.49
N GLN A 63 -49.89 -8.74 14.33
CA GLN A 63 -49.19 -9.01 13.06
C GLN A 63 -49.17 -10.49 12.67
N TRP A 64 -49.16 -11.39 13.67
CA TRP A 64 -49.15 -12.85 13.46
C TRP A 64 -50.53 -13.50 13.55
N GLY A 65 -51.59 -12.71 13.72
CA GLY A 65 -52.94 -13.21 13.87
C GLY A 65 -53.13 -14.12 15.10
N VAL A 66 -52.38 -13.86 16.18
CA VAL A 66 -52.43 -14.61 17.43
C VAL A 66 -53.43 -13.95 18.38
N GLU A 67 -54.45 -14.68 18.78
CA GLU A 67 -55.32 -14.26 19.88
C GLU A 67 -54.65 -14.58 21.21
N LEU A 68 -54.41 -13.54 22.02
CA LEU A 68 -53.80 -13.72 23.34
C LEU A 68 -54.86 -14.20 24.34
N PRO A 69 -54.64 -15.34 25.02
CA PRO A 69 -55.67 -15.97 25.84
C PRO A 69 -55.98 -15.18 27.11
N THR A 70 -55.05 -14.37 27.59
CA THR A 70 -55.20 -13.56 28.81
C THR A 70 -54.42 -12.24 28.67
N ASN A 71 -54.61 -11.34 29.66
CA ASN A 71 -53.80 -10.11 29.77
C ASN A 71 -52.51 -10.33 30.59
N ARG A 72 -52.07 -11.57 30.77
CA ARG A 72 -50.85 -11.90 31.50
C ARG A 72 -49.68 -11.91 30.54
N HIS A 73 -48.58 -11.31 30.96
CA HIS A 73 -47.35 -11.18 30.17
C HIS A 73 -46.80 -12.55 29.77
N ASP A 74 -46.69 -13.49 30.70
CA ASP A 74 -46.10 -14.82 30.44
C ASP A 74 -46.90 -15.62 29.41
N ASP A 75 -48.27 -15.56 29.49
CA ASP A 75 -49.13 -16.23 28.53
C ASP A 75 -48.98 -15.68 27.12
N ALA A 76 -48.74 -14.35 27.00
CA ALA A 76 -48.47 -13.70 25.71
C ALA A 76 -47.11 -14.12 25.15
N VAL A 77 -46.06 -14.19 25.99
CA VAL A 77 -44.72 -14.67 25.60
C VAL A 77 -44.76 -16.10 25.08
N ASP A 78 -45.46 -17.00 25.83
CA ASP A 78 -45.55 -18.42 25.46
C ASP A 78 -46.33 -18.60 24.15
N ALA A 79 -47.47 -17.92 23.98
CA ALA A 79 -48.28 -17.98 22.76
C ALA A 79 -47.50 -17.46 21.52
N LEU A 80 -46.81 -16.32 21.65
CA LEU A 80 -45.97 -15.76 20.58
C LEU A 80 -44.76 -16.64 20.28
N THR A 81 -44.08 -17.16 21.30
CA THR A 81 -42.93 -18.05 21.10
C THR A 81 -43.35 -19.29 20.29
N ALA A 82 -44.47 -19.90 20.63
CA ALA A 82 -44.99 -21.08 19.93
C ALA A 82 -45.31 -20.75 18.45
N ARG A 83 -45.91 -19.59 18.17
CA ARG A 83 -46.30 -19.19 16.80
C ARG A 83 -45.08 -18.77 15.95
N LEU A 84 -44.16 -17.97 16.51
CA LEU A 84 -42.98 -17.52 15.79
C LEU A 84 -41.96 -18.63 15.56
N ALA A 85 -41.89 -19.64 16.43
CA ALA A 85 -41.01 -20.79 16.28
C ALA A 85 -41.57 -21.87 15.34
N ASP A 86 -42.85 -21.80 14.92
CA ASP A 86 -43.45 -22.76 14.00
C ASP A 86 -42.86 -22.58 12.58
N PRO A 87 -42.19 -23.60 12.00
CA PRO A 87 -41.59 -23.52 10.68
C PRO A 87 -42.59 -23.21 9.55
N ALA A 88 -43.84 -23.70 9.66
CA ALA A 88 -44.86 -23.41 8.66
C ALA A 88 -45.26 -21.93 8.69
N ALA A 89 -45.45 -21.38 9.89
CA ALA A 89 -45.73 -19.96 10.07
C ALA A 89 -44.60 -19.06 9.63
N GLN A 90 -43.33 -19.46 9.87
CA GLN A 90 -42.15 -18.75 9.38
C GLN A 90 -42.10 -18.70 7.85
N ALA A 91 -42.34 -19.84 7.17
CA ALA A 91 -42.34 -19.92 5.71
C ALA A 91 -43.47 -19.08 5.09
N GLU A 92 -44.67 -19.08 5.67
CA GLU A 92 -45.81 -18.26 5.26
C GLU A 92 -45.48 -16.75 5.42
N THR A 93 -44.90 -16.37 6.56
CA THR A 93 -44.48 -15.01 6.84
C THR A 93 -43.39 -14.56 5.86
N TRP A 94 -42.36 -15.38 5.64
CA TRP A 94 -41.31 -15.11 4.69
C TRP A 94 -41.84 -14.85 3.27
N ALA A 95 -42.76 -15.68 2.81
CA ALA A 95 -43.38 -15.53 1.49
C ALA A 95 -44.22 -14.25 1.37
N SER A 96 -44.80 -13.76 2.47
CA SER A 96 -45.63 -12.55 2.51
C SER A 96 -44.84 -11.26 2.72
N LEU A 97 -43.56 -11.33 3.12
CA LEU A 97 -42.73 -10.14 3.36
C LEU A 97 -42.46 -9.37 2.05
N PRO A 98 -42.51 -8.03 2.06
CA PRO A 98 -42.01 -7.20 0.98
C PRO A 98 -40.53 -7.46 0.69
N ASP A 99 -40.09 -7.21 -0.54
CA ASP A 99 -38.68 -7.40 -0.94
C ASP A 99 -37.68 -6.66 -0.06
N ALA A 100 -37.99 -5.43 0.33
CA ALA A 100 -37.14 -4.63 1.20
C ALA A 100 -36.94 -5.25 2.60
N GLU A 101 -38.01 -5.87 3.16
CA GLU A 101 -37.94 -6.57 4.46
C GLU A 101 -37.14 -7.87 4.34
N ARG A 102 -37.34 -8.64 3.25
CA ARG A 102 -36.51 -9.82 2.95
C ARG A 102 -35.03 -9.47 2.78
N GLN A 103 -34.71 -8.36 2.11
CA GLN A 103 -33.34 -7.85 1.97
C GLN A 103 -32.73 -7.48 3.33
N ALA A 104 -33.50 -6.86 4.22
CA ALA A 104 -33.03 -6.47 5.54
C ALA A 104 -32.71 -7.70 6.41
N LEU A 105 -33.60 -8.71 6.45
CA LEU A 105 -33.33 -9.96 7.14
C LEU A 105 -32.17 -10.73 6.52
N GLY A 106 -32.10 -10.80 5.19
CA GLY A 106 -30.99 -11.42 4.47
C GLY A 106 -29.63 -10.76 4.80
N ALA A 107 -29.60 -9.44 4.96
CA ALA A 107 -28.40 -8.73 5.37
C ALA A 107 -27.91 -9.11 6.78
N ILE A 108 -28.84 -9.21 7.74
CA ILE A 108 -28.50 -9.66 9.11
C ILE A 108 -28.02 -11.11 9.10
N LEU A 109 -28.71 -12.01 8.41
CA LEU A 109 -28.35 -13.43 8.35
C LEU A 109 -27.01 -13.65 7.66
N SER A 110 -26.74 -12.92 6.58
CA SER A 110 -25.43 -12.95 5.89
C SER A 110 -24.29 -12.41 6.75
N ALA A 111 -24.59 -11.54 7.70
CA ALA A 111 -23.64 -11.01 8.68
C ALA A 111 -23.42 -11.94 9.90
N GLY A 112 -23.96 -13.16 9.86
CA GLY A 112 -23.87 -14.13 10.96
C GLY A 112 -24.99 -14.03 11.99
N GLY A 113 -26.13 -13.41 11.65
CA GLY A 113 -27.33 -13.32 12.48
C GLY A 113 -27.44 -12.04 13.33
N ALA A 114 -26.42 -11.19 13.31
CA ALA A 114 -26.42 -9.89 14.00
C ALA A 114 -25.64 -8.85 13.20
N MET A 115 -25.98 -7.57 13.33
CA MET A 115 -25.23 -6.44 12.79
C MET A 115 -25.39 -5.19 13.67
N PRO A 116 -24.43 -4.24 13.65
CA PRO A 116 -24.51 -3.00 14.42
C PRO A 116 -25.81 -2.23 14.14
N ALA A 117 -26.48 -1.76 15.21
CA ALA A 117 -27.76 -1.06 15.09
C ALA A 117 -27.67 0.20 14.22
N GLY A 118 -26.57 0.95 14.32
CA GLY A 118 -26.33 2.13 13.48
C GLY A 118 -26.20 1.80 11.99
N ALA A 119 -25.52 0.69 11.65
CA ALA A 119 -25.39 0.19 10.27
C ALA A 119 -26.75 -0.25 9.70
N PHE A 120 -27.52 -0.97 10.50
CA PHE A 120 -28.86 -1.41 10.13
C PHE A 120 -29.81 -0.22 9.92
N ALA A 121 -29.80 0.74 10.85
CA ALA A 121 -30.66 1.92 10.78
C ALA A 121 -30.37 2.80 9.54
N ARG A 122 -29.11 2.97 9.15
CA ARG A 122 -28.74 3.74 7.94
C ARG A 122 -29.29 3.10 6.66
N ARG A 123 -29.32 1.77 6.61
CA ARG A 123 -29.72 1.05 5.40
C ARG A 123 -31.22 0.81 5.32
N PHE A 124 -31.87 0.54 6.47
CA PHE A 124 -33.25 0.08 6.53
C PHE A 124 -34.17 0.99 7.35
N GLY A 125 -33.63 2.13 7.84
CA GLY A 125 -34.34 3.12 8.65
C GLY A 125 -34.31 2.81 10.13
N GLU A 126 -34.68 3.81 10.94
CA GLU A 126 -34.65 3.74 12.40
C GLU A 126 -35.90 3.10 12.98
N ILE A 127 -35.76 2.46 14.16
CA ILE A 127 -36.85 2.01 15.00
C ILE A 127 -37.10 3.12 16.03
N ARG A 128 -38.23 3.80 15.91
CA ARG A 128 -38.59 4.92 16.82
C ARG A 128 -38.79 4.40 18.25
N PRO A 129 -38.16 5.01 19.26
CA PRO A 129 -38.43 4.66 20.64
C PRO A 129 -39.84 5.11 21.02
N MET A 130 -40.68 4.17 21.43
CA MET A 130 -42.05 4.42 21.85
C MET A 130 -42.34 3.74 23.18
N GLY A 131 -42.89 4.50 24.13
CA GLY A 131 -43.40 3.90 25.35
C GLY A 131 -44.77 3.24 25.14
N PRO A 132 -45.20 2.31 26.05
CA PRO A 132 -46.41 1.48 25.90
C PRO A 132 -47.68 2.27 25.60
N GLY A 133 -47.92 3.38 26.30
CA GLY A 133 -49.13 4.16 26.10
C GLY A 133 -49.18 4.94 24.78
N ARG A 134 -48.01 5.28 24.20
CA ARG A 134 -47.90 5.87 22.87
C ARG A 134 -48.08 4.81 21.80
N LEU A 135 -47.52 3.62 22.01
CA LEU A 135 -47.61 2.49 21.13
C LEU A 135 -49.07 2.08 20.92
N GLU A 136 -49.83 1.92 21.98
CA GLU A 136 -51.28 1.55 21.92
C GLU A 136 -52.11 2.62 21.20
N ARG A 137 -51.81 3.90 21.39
CA ARG A 137 -52.56 5.01 20.81
C ARG A 137 -52.27 5.24 19.34
N GLU A 138 -50.99 5.18 18.94
CA GLU A 138 -50.54 5.53 17.58
C GLU A 138 -50.51 4.32 16.64
N ARG A 139 -50.52 3.11 17.17
CA ARG A 139 -50.48 1.82 16.41
C ARG A 139 -49.49 1.83 15.26
N PRO A 140 -48.18 2.13 15.50
CA PRO A 140 -47.18 2.29 14.44
C PRO A 140 -46.98 1.00 13.60
N TRP A 141 -47.32 -0.16 14.10
CA TRP A 141 -47.29 -1.44 13.36
C TRP A 141 -48.26 -1.50 12.19
N GLU A 142 -49.32 -0.66 12.17
CA GLU A 142 -50.25 -0.57 11.04
C GLU A 142 -49.70 0.27 9.90
N SER A 143 -48.79 1.21 10.23
CA SER A 143 -48.11 2.09 9.26
C SER A 143 -46.68 2.40 9.72
N PRO A 144 -45.75 1.42 9.63
CA PRO A 144 -44.36 1.60 10.02
C PRO A 144 -43.67 2.61 9.12
N VAL A 145 -42.81 3.46 9.70
CA VAL A 145 -42.08 4.52 8.95
C VAL A 145 -40.81 3.99 8.26
N SER A 146 -40.38 2.79 8.60
CA SER A 146 -39.18 2.18 8.06
C SER A 146 -39.30 0.66 7.99
N VAL A 147 -38.43 0.05 7.17
CA VAL A 147 -38.28 -1.40 7.08
C VAL A 147 -37.87 -2.01 8.43
N ALA A 148 -36.91 -1.34 9.13
CA ALA A 148 -36.47 -1.75 10.45
C ALA A 148 -37.61 -1.77 11.46
N GLU A 149 -38.47 -0.76 11.46
CA GLU A 149 -39.61 -0.63 12.35
C GLU A 149 -40.69 -1.70 12.06
N SER A 150 -40.92 -2.02 10.76
CA SER A 150 -41.83 -3.10 10.36
C SER A 150 -41.38 -4.45 10.88
N LEU A 151 -40.12 -4.80 10.70
CA LEU A 151 -39.52 -6.05 11.20
C LEU A 151 -39.54 -6.13 12.72
N TRP A 152 -39.34 -5.01 13.42
CA TRP A 152 -39.42 -4.90 14.88
C TRP A 152 -40.83 -5.26 15.39
N TYR A 153 -41.88 -4.66 14.83
CA TYR A 153 -43.24 -4.95 15.25
C TYR A 153 -43.75 -6.33 14.82
N ARG A 154 -43.06 -7.00 13.89
CA ARG A 154 -43.30 -8.40 13.58
C ARG A 154 -42.54 -9.35 14.52
N GLY A 155 -41.65 -8.85 15.39
CA GLY A 155 -40.82 -9.69 16.26
C GLY A 155 -39.81 -10.55 15.49
N LEU A 156 -39.39 -10.10 14.30
CA LEU A 156 -38.39 -10.78 13.47
C LEU A 156 -36.97 -10.30 13.75
N VAL A 157 -36.81 -9.09 14.30
CA VAL A 157 -35.53 -8.52 14.72
C VAL A 157 -35.62 -7.97 16.14
N PHE A 158 -34.51 -8.05 16.89
CA PHE A 158 -34.43 -7.60 18.27
C PHE A 158 -33.13 -6.79 18.46
N LYS A 159 -33.09 -6.01 19.56
CA LYS A 159 -31.93 -5.23 19.98
C LYS A 159 -31.22 -5.90 21.14
N ALA A 160 -29.89 -5.88 21.11
CA ALA A 160 -29.06 -6.29 22.23
C ALA A 160 -27.81 -5.44 22.30
N PHE A 161 -27.09 -5.53 23.41
CA PHE A 161 -25.73 -5.03 23.50
C PHE A 161 -24.76 -6.20 23.39
N ASP A 162 -23.80 -6.10 22.49
CA ASP A 162 -22.79 -7.12 22.27
C ASP A 162 -21.38 -6.51 22.36
N GLN A 163 -20.41 -7.36 22.66
CA GLN A 163 -19.01 -6.94 22.77
C GLN A 163 -18.39 -6.91 21.38
N GLY A 164 -18.39 -5.73 20.77
CA GLY A 164 -17.66 -5.48 19.52
C GLY A 164 -16.14 -5.49 19.72
N PRO A 165 -15.37 -5.26 18.67
CA PRO A 165 -13.91 -5.19 18.75
C PRO A 165 -13.43 -3.95 19.53
N GLY A 166 -13.63 -3.94 20.86
CA GLY A 166 -13.14 -2.91 21.76
C GLY A 166 -14.15 -2.27 22.70
N GLU A 167 -15.45 -2.18 22.35
CA GLU A 167 -16.50 -1.57 23.18
C GLU A 167 -17.83 -2.29 23.05
N MET A 168 -18.70 -2.12 24.06
CA MET A 168 -20.10 -2.57 24.03
C MET A 168 -20.87 -1.74 23.01
N GLN A 169 -21.46 -2.39 22.00
CA GLN A 169 -22.26 -1.74 20.97
C GLN A 169 -23.68 -2.30 20.90
N GLU A 170 -24.65 -1.45 20.54
CA GLU A 170 -26.01 -1.90 20.26
C GLU A 170 -26.03 -2.65 18.91
N VAL A 171 -26.60 -3.85 18.89
CA VAL A 171 -26.76 -4.69 17.69
C VAL A 171 -28.22 -4.97 17.44
N ILE A 172 -28.59 -5.09 16.16
CA ILE A 172 -29.85 -5.70 15.72
C ILE A 172 -29.56 -7.14 15.33
N PHE A 173 -30.35 -8.08 15.82
CA PHE A 173 -30.14 -9.49 15.54
C PHE A 173 -31.44 -10.24 15.30
N VAL A 174 -31.36 -11.38 14.65
CA VAL A 174 -32.44 -12.35 14.46
C VAL A 174 -32.17 -13.53 15.39
N PRO A 175 -33.13 -13.92 16.28
CA PRO A 175 -32.96 -15.09 17.12
C PRO A 175 -32.75 -16.38 16.31
N LEU A 176 -31.93 -17.31 16.84
CA LEU A 176 -31.54 -18.54 16.14
C LEU A 176 -32.73 -19.38 15.69
N GLU A 177 -33.80 -19.39 16.49
CA GLU A 177 -35.04 -20.15 16.21
C GLU A 177 -35.76 -19.66 14.94
N LEU A 178 -35.46 -18.43 14.48
CA LEU A 178 -36.03 -17.87 13.26
C LEU A 178 -35.13 -18.08 12.02
N HIS A 179 -33.89 -18.52 12.17
CA HIS A 179 -32.97 -18.69 11.04
C HIS A 179 -33.44 -19.75 10.05
N GLY A 180 -33.94 -20.89 10.54
CA GLY A 180 -34.28 -22.06 9.70
C GLY A 180 -35.43 -21.85 8.74
N GLY A 181 -36.41 -21.01 9.09
CA GLY A 181 -37.57 -20.73 8.25
C GLY A 181 -37.40 -19.52 7.32
N LEU A 182 -36.38 -18.70 7.58
CA LEU A 182 -36.09 -17.48 6.81
C LEU A 182 -35.09 -17.71 5.70
N VAL A 183 -34.46 -18.90 5.61
CA VAL A 183 -33.48 -19.25 4.57
C VAL A 183 -34.12 -20.17 3.54
N THR A 184 -34.82 -19.63 2.58
CA THR A 184 -35.09 -20.32 1.32
C THR A 184 -34.28 -19.69 0.20
N ASP A 185 -33.59 -20.51 -0.53
CA ASP A 185 -32.77 -20.45 -1.78
C ASP A 185 -32.56 -19.12 -2.57
N SER A 186 -32.78 -17.97 -1.99
CA SER A 186 -32.69 -16.70 -2.71
C SER A 186 -31.95 -15.58 -1.95
N VAL A 187 -30.96 -15.93 -1.10
CA VAL A 187 -29.88 -14.99 -0.83
C VAL A 187 -28.85 -15.14 -1.94
N SER A 188 -29.29 -14.99 -3.18
CA SER A 188 -28.42 -14.43 -4.21
C SER A 188 -28.03 -13.07 -3.66
N SER A 189 -26.84 -13.02 -3.04
CA SER A 189 -26.20 -11.76 -2.71
C SER A 189 -26.39 -10.88 -3.95
N ASN A 190 -27.14 -9.81 -3.81
CA ASN A 190 -27.12 -8.69 -4.76
C ASN A 190 -25.73 -8.06 -4.57
N ARG A 191 -24.69 -8.82 -4.95
CA ARG A 191 -23.36 -8.29 -5.16
C ARG A 191 -23.57 -7.35 -6.32
N SER A 192 -23.50 -6.05 -6.07
CA SER A 192 -23.34 -5.07 -7.12
C SER A 192 -22.23 -5.60 -8.01
N THR A 193 -22.60 -6.20 -9.14
CA THR A 193 -21.64 -6.77 -10.07
C THR A 193 -21.04 -5.57 -10.78
N LEU A 194 -19.81 -5.22 -10.38
CA LEU A 194 -19.04 -4.19 -11.05
C LEU A 194 -18.99 -4.53 -12.55
N ALA A 195 -19.48 -3.63 -13.36
CA ALA A 195 -19.51 -3.85 -14.80
C ALA A 195 -18.11 -3.60 -15.40
N PRO A 196 -17.54 -4.57 -16.11
CA PRO A 196 -16.29 -4.38 -16.81
C PRO A 196 -16.47 -3.36 -17.94
N MET A 197 -15.41 -2.62 -18.23
CA MET A 197 -15.38 -1.62 -19.31
C MET A 197 -14.26 -1.90 -20.32
N LEU A 198 -14.25 -1.16 -21.41
CA LEU A 198 -13.21 -1.27 -22.43
C LEU A 198 -11.86 -0.78 -21.87
N ALA A 199 -10.78 -1.48 -22.27
CA ALA A 199 -9.43 -1.09 -21.90
C ALA A 199 -9.10 0.33 -22.38
N PRO A 200 -8.49 1.18 -21.53
CA PRO A 200 -8.08 2.52 -21.91
C PRO A 200 -6.91 2.49 -22.91
N SER A 201 -6.76 3.55 -23.70
CA SER A 201 -5.70 3.67 -24.71
C SER A 201 -4.31 3.89 -24.12
N ALA A 202 -4.22 4.41 -22.90
CA ALA A 202 -2.96 4.66 -22.19
C ALA A 202 -3.05 4.12 -20.75
N THR A 203 -2.07 3.29 -20.39
CA THR A 203 -2.03 2.61 -19.10
C THR A 203 -0.73 2.91 -18.36
N ARG A 204 -0.81 2.95 -17.03
CA ARG A 204 0.33 2.93 -16.11
C ARG A 204 0.49 1.53 -15.56
N GLN A 205 1.37 0.76 -16.18
CA GLN A 205 1.65 -0.60 -15.74
C GLN A 205 2.34 -0.61 -14.37
N ALA A 206 1.87 -1.46 -13.50
CA ALA A 206 2.40 -1.63 -12.16
C ALA A 206 3.79 -2.28 -12.17
N GLY A 207 3.90 -3.46 -12.77
CA GLY A 207 5.16 -4.20 -12.90
C GLY A 207 5.90 -4.43 -11.57
N ALA A 208 7.22 -4.61 -11.65
CA ALA A 208 8.09 -4.82 -10.50
C ALA A 208 8.88 -3.56 -10.08
N GLN A 209 8.43 -2.37 -10.50
CA GLN A 209 9.18 -1.13 -10.32
C GLN A 209 9.46 -0.80 -8.84
N PHE A 210 8.54 -1.14 -7.94
CA PHE A 210 8.74 -0.90 -6.51
C PHE A 210 9.88 -1.76 -5.93
N ALA A 211 10.04 -3.00 -6.40
CA ALA A 211 11.19 -3.84 -6.04
C ALA A 211 12.50 -3.29 -6.62
N ASP A 212 12.46 -2.71 -7.83
CA ASP A 212 13.61 -2.04 -8.44
C ASP A 212 14.03 -0.80 -7.64
N ASP A 213 13.05 -0.02 -7.18
CA ASP A 213 13.30 1.16 -6.36
C ASP A 213 13.85 0.78 -4.98
N LEU A 214 13.38 -0.33 -4.39
CA LEU A 214 13.92 -0.81 -3.12
C LEU A 214 15.39 -1.26 -3.28
N CYS A 215 15.74 -1.95 -4.37
CA CYS A 215 17.14 -2.24 -4.69
C CYS A 215 17.97 -0.96 -4.80
N SER A 216 17.46 0.03 -5.52
CA SER A 216 18.12 1.33 -5.69
C SER A 216 18.25 2.09 -4.36
N PHE A 217 17.25 2.00 -3.48
CA PHE A 217 17.29 2.57 -2.13
C PHE A 217 18.38 1.92 -1.27
N LEU A 218 18.44 0.58 -1.26
CA LEU A 218 19.48 -0.14 -0.52
C LEU A 218 20.89 0.26 -1.01
N ALA A 219 21.07 0.40 -2.33
CA ALA A 219 22.31 0.89 -2.91
C ALA A 219 22.63 2.35 -2.53
N TYR A 220 21.62 3.21 -2.49
CA TYR A 220 21.73 4.60 -2.10
C TYR A 220 22.17 4.77 -0.64
N ILE A 221 21.52 4.10 0.30
CA ILE A 221 21.88 4.17 1.74
C ILE A 221 23.20 3.45 2.05
N TYR A 222 23.62 2.52 1.19
CA TYR A 222 24.95 1.90 1.30
C TYR A 222 26.07 2.90 1.00
N SER A 223 25.90 3.73 -0.04
CA SER A 223 26.91 4.69 -0.53
C SER A 223 26.78 6.07 0.10
N THR A 224 25.62 6.43 0.63
CA THR A 224 25.29 7.77 1.12
C THR A 224 24.93 7.72 2.60
N SER A 225 25.43 8.71 3.37
CA SER A 225 25.09 8.83 4.80
C SER A 225 23.72 9.48 4.96
N VAL A 226 22.69 8.68 5.25
CA VAL A 226 21.31 9.12 5.46
C VAL A 226 21.00 9.04 6.96
N ASN A 227 20.93 10.19 7.61
CA ASN A 227 20.65 10.29 9.05
C ASN A 227 19.14 10.39 9.28
N THR A 228 18.47 9.26 9.37
CA THR A 228 17.07 9.09 9.79
C THR A 228 16.92 7.72 10.43
N ALA A 229 15.86 7.51 11.21
CA ALA A 229 15.58 6.21 11.78
C ALA A 229 15.03 5.23 10.71
N PRO A 230 15.24 3.92 10.87
CA PRO A 230 14.65 2.92 10.00
C PRO A 230 13.12 3.01 9.98
N GLY A 231 12.54 3.02 8.79
CA GLY A 231 11.09 3.12 8.60
C GLY A 231 10.54 4.55 8.55
N GLU A 232 11.33 5.55 8.93
CA GLU A 232 10.94 6.95 8.85
C GLU A 232 11.12 7.52 7.43
N PRO A 233 10.36 8.56 7.05
CA PRO A 233 10.51 9.24 5.77
C PRO A 233 11.93 9.77 5.55
N LEU A 234 12.35 9.79 4.29
CA LEU A 234 13.66 10.35 3.92
C LEU A 234 13.68 11.86 4.14
N PRO A 235 14.77 12.43 4.72
CA PRO A 235 14.96 13.87 4.79
C PRO A 235 14.87 14.53 3.40
N ALA A 236 14.30 15.73 3.30
CA ALA A 236 13.99 16.41 2.04
C ALA A 236 15.17 16.49 1.04
N ARG A 237 16.40 16.68 1.53
CA ARG A 237 17.61 16.70 0.69
C ARG A 237 17.85 15.36 -0.01
N HIS A 238 17.64 14.24 0.72
CA HIS A 238 17.81 12.88 0.20
C HIS A 238 16.64 12.49 -0.70
N LEU A 239 15.42 12.85 -0.33
CA LEU A 239 14.22 12.65 -1.14
C LEU A 239 14.40 13.28 -2.53
N LYS A 240 14.87 14.54 -2.60
CA LYS A 240 15.14 15.23 -3.87
C LYS A 240 16.26 14.57 -4.68
N THR A 241 17.34 14.16 -4.03
CA THR A 241 18.50 13.56 -4.71
C THR A 241 18.19 12.16 -5.21
N PHE A 242 17.63 11.31 -4.35
CA PHE A 242 17.27 9.94 -4.69
C PHE A 242 16.12 9.90 -5.71
N GLY A 243 15.09 10.72 -5.52
CA GLY A 243 13.92 10.78 -6.41
C GLY A 243 14.25 11.14 -7.86
N ARG A 244 15.32 11.91 -8.11
CA ARG A 244 15.78 12.22 -9.48
C ARG A 244 16.31 11.00 -10.24
N GLN A 245 16.76 9.99 -9.52
CA GLN A 245 17.35 8.78 -10.08
C GLN A 245 16.30 7.70 -10.35
N LEU A 246 15.08 7.83 -9.78
CA LEU A 246 14.00 6.86 -9.95
C LEU A 246 13.33 7.00 -11.32
N ARG A 247 12.85 5.89 -11.87
CA ARG A 247 12.10 5.87 -13.13
C ARG A 247 10.75 6.55 -13.00
N ASP A 248 10.00 6.21 -11.94
CA ASP A 248 8.75 6.86 -11.59
C ASP A 248 9.05 7.97 -10.57
N ARG A 249 8.63 9.18 -10.89
CA ARG A 249 8.85 10.36 -10.06
C ARG A 249 7.77 10.61 -9.02
N ASP A 250 6.85 9.67 -8.86
CA ASP A 250 5.90 9.67 -7.77
C ASP A 250 6.64 9.38 -6.45
N LEU A 251 6.99 10.43 -5.73
CA LEU A 251 7.76 10.34 -4.49
C LEU A 251 6.92 9.90 -3.30
N THR A 252 5.59 9.89 -3.42
CA THR A 252 4.67 9.50 -2.31
C THR A 252 4.86 8.05 -1.89
N ARG A 253 5.29 7.19 -2.83
CA ARG A 253 5.59 5.78 -2.55
C ARG A 253 6.86 5.56 -1.70
N LEU A 254 7.74 6.56 -1.60
CA LEU A 254 9.03 6.40 -0.90
C LEU A 254 8.86 6.21 0.61
N ASP A 255 7.80 6.74 1.19
CA ASP A 255 7.49 6.50 2.60
C ASP A 255 7.12 5.04 2.85
N LEU A 256 6.33 4.43 1.96
CA LEU A 256 6.03 3.00 2.02
C LEU A 256 7.30 2.16 1.79
N LEU A 257 8.17 2.59 0.89
CA LEU A 257 9.42 1.90 0.59
C LEU A 257 10.34 1.86 1.81
N THR A 258 10.55 3.00 2.50
CA THR A 258 11.37 3.06 3.73
C THR A 258 10.74 2.23 4.85
N HIS A 259 9.42 2.29 5.00
CA HIS A 259 8.68 1.47 5.96
C HIS A 259 8.89 -0.02 5.71
N LEU A 260 8.70 -0.49 4.47
CA LEU A 260 8.88 -1.90 4.13
C LEU A 260 10.33 -2.36 4.24
N ALA A 261 11.30 -1.49 3.90
CA ALA A 261 12.70 -1.81 4.11
C ALA A 261 13.03 -2.11 5.59
N ALA A 262 12.44 -1.35 6.51
CA ALA A 262 12.61 -1.58 7.95
C ALA A 262 11.83 -2.81 8.43
N ARG A 263 10.56 -2.94 8.04
CA ARG A 263 9.69 -4.06 8.43
C ARG A 263 10.23 -5.42 8.00
N LEU A 264 10.81 -5.49 6.80
CA LEU A 264 11.43 -6.70 6.25
C LEU A 264 12.87 -6.90 6.74
N SER A 265 13.33 -6.09 7.69
CA SER A 265 14.70 -6.13 8.24
C SER A 265 15.81 -5.96 7.20
N LEU A 266 15.50 -5.35 6.03
CA LEU A 266 16.48 -5.09 4.97
C LEU A 266 17.46 -3.98 5.35
N VAL A 267 17.13 -3.20 6.37
CA VAL A 267 17.98 -2.18 6.99
C VAL A 267 18.23 -2.54 8.45
N LYS A 268 19.41 -2.21 8.96
CA LYS A 268 19.76 -2.46 10.37
C LYS A 268 18.86 -1.64 11.29
N PRO A 269 18.27 -2.24 12.33
CA PRO A 269 17.25 -1.57 13.16
C PRO A 269 17.78 -0.37 13.94
N ASP A 270 19.06 -0.36 14.33
CA ASP A 270 19.64 0.68 15.19
C ASP A 270 20.71 1.50 14.48
N ALA A 271 20.78 1.44 13.14
CA ALA A 271 21.83 2.12 12.40
C ALA A 271 21.44 3.56 12.04
N THR A 272 22.16 4.51 12.62
CA THR A 272 22.15 5.90 12.19
C THR A 272 23.61 6.31 11.89
N PRO A 273 23.95 6.60 10.65
CA PRO A 273 23.12 6.67 9.43
C PRO A 273 22.58 5.29 8.99
N LEU A 274 21.48 5.28 8.23
CA LEU A 274 20.89 4.07 7.68
C LEU A 274 21.92 3.19 6.96
N ARG A 275 21.83 1.89 7.16
CA ARG A 275 22.67 0.89 6.48
C ARG A 275 21.84 -0.35 6.13
N PRO A 276 22.04 -0.93 4.94
CA PRO A 276 21.44 -2.22 4.64
C PRO A 276 21.92 -3.28 5.63
N ASP A 277 21.05 -4.20 5.98
CA ASP A 277 21.47 -5.42 6.67
C ASP A 277 22.16 -6.35 5.65
N PRO A 278 23.41 -6.78 5.88
CA PRO A 278 24.15 -7.55 4.88
C PRO A 278 23.54 -8.91 4.56
N GLN A 279 22.90 -9.55 5.54
CA GLN A 279 22.32 -10.88 5.38
C GLN A 279 20.93 -10.80 4.75
N GLU A 280 20.03 -10.04 5.37
CA GLU A 280 18.63 -9.94 4.93
C GLU A 280 18.50 -9.23 3.57
N ALA A 281 19.24 -8.13 3.36
CA ALA A 281 19.23 -7.46 2.07
C ALA A 281 19.80 -8.34 0.95
N THR A 282 20.88 -9.10 1.20
CA THR A 282 21.43 -10.03 0.19
C THR A 282 20.45 -11.14 -0.11
N ALA A 283 19.84 -11.75 0.91
CA ALA A 283 18.85 -12.81 0.72
C ALA A 283 17.66 -12.32 -0.12
N TRP A 284 17.11 -11.14 0.20
CA TRP A 284 16.01 -10.56 -0.56
C TRP A 284 16.39 -10.21 -1.99
N LEU A 285 17.58 -9.60 -2.21
CA LEU A 285 18.05 -9.20 -3.55
C LEU A 285 18.28 -10.41 -4.48
N GLN A 286 18.53 -11.59 -3.93
CA GLN A 286 18.73 -12.84 -4.68
C GLN A 286 17.42 -13.60 -4.94
N MET A 287 16.29 -13.18 -4.38
CA MET A 287 15.00 -13.80 -4.65
C MET A 287 14.57 -13.54 -6.09
N HIS A 288 13.77 -14.47 -6.64
CA HIS A 288 13.05 -14.25 -7.90
C HIS A 288 12.07 -13.08 -7.78
N THR A 289 11.85 -12.34 -8.85
CA THR A 289 11.02 -11.11 -8.87
C THR A 289 9.64 -11.30 -8.24
N LEU A 290 8.94 -12.38 -8.57
CA LEU A 290 7.62 -12.65 -7.96
C LEU A 290 7.68 -12.86 -6.45
N GLN A 291 8.74 -13.52 -5.96
CA GLN A 291 8.92 -13.70 -4.51
C GLN A 291 9.21 -12.36 -3.81
N GLN A 292 10.00 -11.50 -4.43
CA GLN A 292 10.24 -10.15 -3.94
C GLN A 292 8.94 -9.34 -3.87
N GLN A 293 8.12 -9.39 -4.94
CA GLN A 293 6.82 -8.72 -4.96
C GLN A 293 5.87 -9.26 -3.89
N ARG A 294 5.83 -10.59 -3.71
CA ARG A 294 5.02 -11.21 -2.66
C ARG A 294 5.45 -10.75 -1.26
N THR A 295 6.75 -10.76 -0.97
CA THR A 295 7.29 -10.31 0.32
C THR A 295 6.90 -8.86 0.61
N LEU A 296 6.97 -7.99 -0.39
CA LEU A 296 6.57 -6.58 -0.27
C LEU A 296 5.06 -6.42 -0.07
N PHE A 297 4.26 -7.16 -0.83
CA PHE A 297 2.80 -7.14 -0.72
C PHE A 297 2.34 -7.63 0.65
N GLU A 298 2.85 -8.78 1.13
CA GLU A 298 2.54 -9.33 2.45
C GLU A 298 3.02 -8.38 3.56
N GLY A 299 4.21 -7.79 3.40
CA GLY A 299 4.74 -6.80 4.31
C GLY A 299 3.83 -5.58 4.47
N TRP A 300 3.21 -5.09 3.40
CA TRP A 300 2.21 -4.02 3.46
C TRP A 300 0.87 -4.54 3.99
N ARG A 301 0.35 -5.63 3.42
CA ARG A 301 -0.97 -6.19 3.76
C ARG A 301 -1.13 -6.44 5.26
N GLU A 302 -0.07 -6.91 5.91
CA GLU A 302 -0.06 -7.32 7.32
C GLU A 302 0.56 -6.28 8.26
N SER A 303 0.86 -5.08 7.76
CA SER A 303 1.48 -4.05 8.59
C SER A 303 0.47 -3.31 9.44
N GLU A 304 0.48 -3.53 10.73
CA GLU A 304 -0.31 -2.77 11.72
C GLU A 304 0.30 -1.39 12.01
N THR A 305 1.57 -1.19 11.69
CA THR A 305 2.30 0.08 11.94
C THR A 305 2.28 1.04 10.76
N TRP A 306 1.90 0.58 9.58
CA TRP A 306 1.62 1.44 8.43
C TRP A 306 0.13 1.75 8.36
N ASN A 307 -0.23 3.01 8.48
CA ASN A 307 -1.62 3.44 8.45
C ASN A 307 -1.89 4.25 7.16
N ASP A 308 -2.64 3.66 6.22
CA ASP A 308 -2.95 4.27 4.94
C ASP A 308 -3.86 5.50 5.09
N LEU A 309 -4.77 5.52 6.09
CA LEU A 309 -5.65 6.66 6.36
C LEU A 309 -4.86 7.94 6.65
N TRP A 310 -3.78 7.82 7.42
CA TRP A 310 -2.90 8.95 7.76
C TRP A 310 -2.03 9.44 6.60
N ARG A 311 -2.08 8.75 5.45
CA ARG A 311 -1.34 9.08 4.23
C ARG A 311 -2.22 9.66 3.13
N VAL A 312 -3.54 9.78 3.37
CA VAL A 312 -4.46 10.41 2.41
C VAL A 312 -4.16 11.91 2.33
N PRO A 313 -3.74 12.43 1.15
CA PRO A 313 -3.26 13.82 1.05
C PRO A 313 -4.33 14.88 1.34
N SER A 314 -5.61 14.54 1.10
CA SER A 314 -6.74 15.43 1.37
C SER A 314 -7.16 15.46 2.84
N LEU A 315 -6.58 14.61 3.69
CA LEU A 315 -6.95 14.47 5.10
C LEU A 315 -5.84 14.94 6.03
N ARG A 316 -6.27 15.46 7.17
CA ARG A 316 -5.42 15.75 8.31
C ARG A 316 -6.00 15.06 9.54
N CYS A 317 -5.43 13.90 9.87
CA CYS A 317 -5.78 13.14 11.06
C CYS A 317 -5.10 13.76 12.29
N GLU A 318 -5.82 13.91 13.40
CA GLU A 318 -5.30 14.43 14.67
C GLU A 318 -5.24 13.29 15.69
N ASP A 319 -4.05 12.96 16.19
CA ASP A 319 -3.90 12.00 17.29
C ASP A 319 -4.27 12.66 18.61
N THR A 320 -5.49 12.40 19.06
CA THR A 320 -6.00 12.89 20.37
C THR A 320 -5.89 11.83 21.45
N GLY A 321 -5.45 10.61 21.10
CA GLY A 321 -5.45 9.44 21.99
C GLY A 321 -6.85 8.88 22.29
N SER A 322 -7.91 9.52 21.79
CA SER A 322 -9.30 9.11 22.03
C SER A 322 -9.88 8.19 20.95
N TRP A 323 -9.22 8.07 19.81
CA TRP A 323 -9.65 7.21 18.73
C TRP A 323 -8.44 6.57 18.04
N ARG A 324 -8.67 5.39 17.49
CA ARG A 324 -7.72 4.70 16.60
C ARG A 324 -8.50 3.91 15.57
N ASN A 325 -8.03 3.92 14.32
CA ASN A 325 -8.53 3.01 13.31
C ASN A 325 -7.71 1.71 13.27
N ASP A 326 -8.30 0.64 12.74
CA ASP A 326 -7.57 -0.58 12.38
C ASP A 326 -6.91 -0.40 11.01
N PRO A 327 -5.58 -0.26 10.91
CA PRO A 327 -4.91 -0.07 9.61
C PRO A 327 -5.15 -1.20 8.61
N LEU A 328 -5.62 -2.35 9.07
CA LEU A 328 -5.86 -3.53 8.23
C LEU A 328 -7.28 -3.57 7.68
N ALA A 329 -8.23 -2.84 8.25
CA ALA A 329 -9.64 -2.93 7.89
C ALA A 329 -9.90 -2.53 6.44
N ALA A 330 -9.45 -1.36 6.02
CA ALA A 330 -9.56 -0.90 4.63
C ALA A 330 -8.87 -1.82 3.64
N ARG A 331 -7.69 -2.35 4.00
CA ARG A 331 -6.95 -3.29 3.14
C ARG A 331 -7.73 -4.58 2.95
N ARG A 332 -8.27 -5.16 4.03
CA ARG A 332 -9.09 -6.38 3.95
C ARG A 332 -10.26 -6.17 3.00
N VAL A 333 -11.07 -5.14 3.21
CA VAL A 333 -12.25 -4.86 2.39
C VAL A 333 -11.88 -4.61 0.92
N ALA A 334 -10.83 -3.81 0.66
CA ALA A 334 -10.37 -3.56 -0.70
C ALA A 334 -9.88 -4.84 -1.40
N LEU A 335 -9.08 -5.68 -0.71
CA LEU A 335 -8.55 -6.93 -1.26
C LEU A 335 -9.66 -7.99 -1.45
N ASP A 336 -10.59 -8.11 -0.50
CA ASP A 336 -11.73 -9.03 -0.60
C ASP A 336 -12.65 -8.65 -1.78
N THR A 337 -12.89 -7.34 -1.98
CA THR A 337 -13.67 -6.86 -3.13
C THR A 337 -12.92 -7.08 -4.44
N LEU A 338 -11.63 -6.79 -4.52
CA LEU A 338 -10.79 -7.07 -5.68
C LEU A 338 -10.80 -8.56 -6.04
N ALA A 339 -10.75 -9.43 -5.05
CA ALA A 339 -10.76 -10.88 -5.26
C ALA A 339 -12.04 -11.39 -5.95
N THR A 340 -13.11 -10.61 -5.98
CA THR A 340 -14.35 -10.94 -6.71
C THR A 340 -14.31 -10.55 -8.19
N LEU A 341 -13.33 -9.74 -8.60
CA LEU A 341 -13.24 -9.19 -9.95
C LEU A 341 -12.53 -10.15 -10.91
N GLU A 342 -12.86 -10.03 -12.19
CA GLU A 342 -12.16 -10.77 -13.25
C GLU A 342 -10.79 -10.15 -13.54
N SER A 343 -9.75 -10.98 -13.58
CA SER A 343 -8.40 -10.53 -13.93
C SER A 343 -8.36 -10.12 -15.41
N GLY A 344 -7.70 -8.99 -15.68
CA GLY A 344 -7.57 -8.45 -17.04
C GLY A 344 -8.75 -7.59 -17.48
N ALA A 345 -9.87 -7.57 -16.74
CA ALA A 345 -10.98 -6.66 -17.00
C ALA A 345 -10.73 -5.31 -16.33
N TRP A 346 -11.17 -4.22 -16.99
CA TRP A 346 -11.04 -2.85 -16.50
C TRP A 346 -12.32 -2.40 -15.80
N TYR A 347 -12.17 -1.70 -14.66
CA TYR A 347 -13.27 -1.23 -13.83
C TYR A 347 -13.08 0.23 -13.47
N ARG A 348 -14.18 0.96 -13.28
CA ARG A 348 -14.11 2.33 -12.75
C ARG A 348 -13.79 2.30 -11.27
N LEU A 349 -12.86 3.15 -10.85
CA LEU A 349 -12.49 3.28 -9.45
C LEU A 349 -13.66 3.76 -8.58
N GLU A 350 -14.48 4.68 -9.12
CA GLU A 350 -15.65 5.18 -8.41
C GLU A 350 -16.72 4.10 -8.21
N ASP A 351 -16.94 3.21 -9.19
CA ASP A 351 -17.89 2.11 -9.05
C ASP A 351 -17.41 1.10 -7.98
N PHE A 352 -16.08 0.88 -7.91
CA PHE A 352 -15.47 0.06 -6.87
C PHE A 352 -15.67 0.65 -5.46
N VAL A 353 -15.44 1.95 -5.31
CA VAL A 353 -15.67 2.68 -4.05
C VAL A 353 -17.15 2.64 -3.66
N ALA A 354 -18.05 2.85 -4.64
CA ALA A 354 -19.49 2.80 -4.42
C ALA A 354 -19.96 1.41 -4.00
N ALA A 355 -19.43 0.35 -4.62
CA ALA A 355 -19.78 -1.03 -4.25
C ALA A 355 -19.37 -1.35 -2.79
N ILE A 356 -18.20 -0.91 -2.35
CA ILE A 356 -17.76 -1.08 -0.96
C ILE A 356 -18.64 -0.25 -0.02
N ARG A 357 -18.97 1.01 -0.39
CA ARG A 357 -19.87 1.85 0.40
C ARG A 357 -21.25 1.22 0.58
N GLU A 358 -21.77 0.55 -0.45
CA GLU A 358 -23.06 -0.14 -0.38
C GLU A 358 -22.97 -1.41 0.47
N ALA A 359 -21.93 -2.22 0.27
CA ALA A 359 -21.81 -3.52 0.92
C ALA A 359 -21.35 -3.45 2.38
N THR A 360 -20.32 -2.62 2.65
CA THR A 360 -19.62 -2.56 3.95
C THR A 360 -19.22 -1.13 4.30
N PRO A 361 -20.18 -0.19 4.45
CA PRO A 361 -19.85 1.23 4.70
C PRO A 361 -19.02 1.45 5.97
N ASP A 362 -19.23 0.64 6.99
CA ASP A 362 -18.64 0.78 8.32
C ASP A 362 -17.32 0.01 8.51
N PHE A 363 -16.62 -0.35 7.43
CA PHE A 363 -15.40 -1.17 7.50
C PHE A 363 -14.29 -0.56 8.37
N GLU A 364 -14.16 0.76 8.41
CA GLU A 364 -13.21 1.47 9.28
C GLU A 364 -13.80 1.76 10.67
N ARG A 365 -15.13 1.85 10.78
CA ARG A 365 -15.87 2.28 11.98
C ARG A 365 -16.90 1.23 12.36
N PRO A 366 -16.50 0.07 12.93
CA PRO A 366 -17.39 -1.06 13.17
C PRO A 366 -18.64 -0.74 13.99
N GLY A 367 -18.54 0.27 14.88
CA GLY A 367 -19.69 0.78 15.64
C GLY A 367 -20.62 1.71 14.87
N GLY A 368 -20.28 2.08 13.62
CA GLY A 368 -21.04 3.05 12.83
C GLY A 368 -20.99 4.48 13.36
N ASP A 369 -20.03 4.78 14.21
CA ASP A 369 -19.84 6.14 14.75
C ASP A 369 -18.95 6.97 13.83
N TYR A 370 -19.54 7.96 13.19
CA TYR A 370 -18.88 8.90 12.28
C TYR A 370 -18.61 10.26 12.93
N THR A 371 -18.76 10.39 14.24
CA THR A 371 -18.66 11.66 14.95
C THR A 371 -17.45 11.78 15.87
N THR A 372 -16.85 10.68 16.29
CA THR A 372 -15.79 10.65 17.31
C THR A 372 -14.38 10.79 16.76
N TRP A 373 -14.16 10.66 15.45
CA TRP A 373 -12.84 10.78 14.86
C TRP A 373 -12.50 12.23 14.52
N TYR A 374 -11.29 12.64 14.90
CA TYR A 374 -10.78 13.98 14.67
C TYR A 374 -10.01 14.06 13.35
N ILE A 375 -10.76 14.12 12.25
CA ILE A 375 -10.23 14.21 10.89
C ILE A 375 -10.69 15.54 10.29
N ARG A 376 -9.76 16.28 9.68
CA ARG A 376 -10.04 17.52 8.96
C ARG A 376 -9.74 17.36 7.47
N ASP A 377 -10.46 18.09 6.66
CA ASP A 377 -10.06 18.37 5.29
C ASP A 377 -8.77 19.20 5.27
N ALA A 378 -7.74 18.75 4.56
CA ALA A 378 -6.42 19.37 4.55
C ALA A 378 -6.41 20.79 3.95
N THR A 379 -7.38 21.09 3.07
CA THR A 379 -7.48 22.39 2.37
C THR A 379 -8.32 23.38 3.15
N THR A 380 -9.52 22.97 3.57
CA THR A 380 -10.48 23.87 4.25
C THR A 380 -10.30 23.93 5.76
N ASN A 381 -9.61 22.92 6.33
CA ASN A 381 -9.39 22.73 7.76
C ASN A 381 -10.67 22.51 8.58
N TYR A 382 -11.83 22.23 7.92
CA TYR A 382 -13.06 21.84 8.60
C TYR A 382 -13.03 20.37 9.01
N TYR A 383 -13.68 20.04 10.13
CA TYR A 383 -13.86 18.67 10.56
C TYR A 383 -14.78 17.91 9.60
N LEU A 384 -14.39 16.70 9.27
CA LEU A 384 -15.16 15.75 8.48
C LEU A 384 -15.87 14.79 9.44
N THR A 385 -17.09 15.13 9.81
CA THR A 385 -17.93 14.36 10.73
C THR A 385 -19.22 13.95 10.03
N GLY A 386 -19.89 12.93 10.55
CA GLY A 386 -21.12 12.40 9.96
C GLY A 386 -20.88 11.48 8.73
N PHE A 387 -21.87 10.68 8.44
CA PHE A 387 -21.83 9.72 7.30
C PHE A 387 -21.77 10.44 5.95
N GLU A 388 -22.20 11.67 5.86
CA GLU A 388 -22.08 12.54 4.68
C GLU A 388 -20.62 12.76 4.28
N SER A 389 -19.68 12.71 5.24
CA SER A 389 -18.24 12.82 4.98
C SER A 389 -17.58 11.51 4.53
N TRP A 390 -18.32 10.40 4.43
CA TRP A 390 -17.79 9.07 4.12
C TRP A 390 -16.93 9.06 2.86
N ASP A 391 -17.40 9.70 1.79
CA ASP A 391 -16.67 9.72 0.52
C ASP A 391 -15.37 10.51 0.60
N LEU A 392 -15.32 11.54 1.43
CA LEU A 392 -14.13 12.35 1.67
C LEU A 392 -13.09 11.63 2.55
N VAL A 393 -13.51 10.70 3.41
CA VAL A 393 -12.64 9.97 4.34
C VAL A 393 -12.41 8.55 3.85
N GLU A 394 -13.39 7.67 3.98
CA GLU A 394 -13.30 6.25 3.61
C GLU A 394 -13.15 6.07 2.09
N GLY A 395 -13.90 6.85 1.29
CA GLY A 395 -13.78 6.84 -0.16
C GLY A 395 -12.40 7.31 -0.62
N ALA A 396 -11.86 8.38 -0.03
CA ALA A 396 -10.50 8.86 -0.33
C ALA A 396 -9.42 7.84 0.08
N LEU A 397 -9.61 7.14 1.20
CA LEU A 397 -8.72 6.04 1.64
C LEU A 397 -8.70 4.89 0.62
N LEU A 398 -9.86 4.44 0.16
CA LEU A 398 -9.94 3.38 -0.85
C LEU A 398 -9.29 3.78 -2.17
N ARG A 399 -9.50 5.03 -2.62
CA ARG A 399 -8.83 5.58 -3.81
C ARG A 399 -7.31 5.62 -3.64
N LEU A 400 -6.82 5.99 -2.46
CA LEU A 400 -5.40 5.94 -2.14
C LEU A 400 -4.86 4.50 -2.18
N ILE A 401 -5.55 3.55 -1.58
CA ILE A 401 -5.12 2.14 -1.55
C ILE A 401 -4.99 1.58 -2.98
N VAL A 402 -5.98 1.82 -3.84
CA VAL A 402 -5.95 1.34 -5.23
C VAL A 402 -4.91 2.11 -6.07
N GLY A 403 -4.92 3.43 -6.02
CA GLY A 403 -4.03 4.29 -6.80
C GLY A 403 -2.57 4.30 -6.34
N GLY A 404 -2.33 3.96 -5.08
CA GLY A 404 -1.04 3.94 -4.41
C GLY A 404 -0.52 2.51 -4.16
N PRO A 405 -0.66 1.96 -2.93
CA PRO A 405 -0.05 0.69 -2.56
C PRO A 405 -0.35 -0.46 -3.51
N LEU A 406 -1.59 -0.66 -3.95
CA LEU A 406 -1.93 -1.77 -4.84
C LEU A 406 -1.28 -1.62 -6.22
N ARG A 407 -1.21 -0.41 -6.76
CA ARG A 407 -0.48 -0.13 -8.00
C ARG A 407 1.03 -0.31 -7.80
N TRP A 408 1.60 0.28 -6.76
CA TRP A 408 3.06 0.22 -6.53
C TRP A 408 3.55 -1.21 -6.35
N LEU A 409 2.75 -2.05 -5.66
CA LEU A 409 3.09 -3.45 -5.36
C LEU A 409 2.73 -4.43 -6.50
N GLY A 410 2.23 -3.93 -7.63
CA GLY A 410 1.99 -4.76 -8.80
C GLY A 410 0.63 -5.47 -8.84
N VAL A 411 -0.30 -5.11 -7.94
CA VAL A 411 -1.62 -5.75 -7.85
C VAL A 411 -2.57 -5.25 -8.94
N VAL A 412 -2.55 -3.94 -9.21
CA VAL A 412 -3.43 -3.33 -10.21
C VAL A 412 -2.66 -2.43 -11.17
N ASP A 413 -3.07 -2.41 -12.43
CA ASP A 413 -2.72 -1.38 -13.41
C ASP A 413 -3.76 -0.26 -13.38
N LEU A 414 -3.35 0.95 -13.74
CA LEU A 414 -4.22 2.12 -13.84
C LEU A 414 -4.18 2.71 -15.25
N ASP A 415 -5.24 3.42 -15.61
CA ASP A 415 -5.18 4.34 -16.75
C ASP A 415 -4.32 5.59 -16.42
N ALA A 416 -4.06 6.43 -17.42
CA ALA A 416 -3.23 7.63 -17.25
C ALA A 416 -3.81 8.63 -16.24
N SER A 417 -5.14 8.68 -16.11
CA SER A 417 -5.88 9.57 -15.21
C SER A 417 -6.16 8.97 -13.83
N ALA A 418 -5.82 7.69 -13.61
CA ALA A 418 -6.11 6.93 -12.40
C ALA A 418 -7.61 6.86 -12.05
N THR A 419 -8.48 6.85 -13.06
CA THR A 419 -9.94 6.75 -12.91
C THR A 419 -10.46 5.34 -13.13
N VAL A 420 -9.69 4.50 -13.80
CA VAL A 420 -10.00 3.09 -14.03
C VAL A 420 -8.79 2.23 -13.70
N PHE A 421 -9.07 1.02 -13.27
CA PHE A 421 -8.04 0.05 -12.88
C PHE A 421 -8.35 -1.34 -13.43
N CYS A 422 -7.30 -2.17 -13.49
CA CYS A 422 -7.38 -3.56 -13.89
C CYS A 422 -6.53 -4.40 -12.95
N MET A 423 -7.09 -5.50 -12.43
CA MET A 423 -6.31 -6.45 -11.64
C MET A 423 -5.33 -7.20 -12.54
N THR A 424 -4.04 -7.13 -12.21
CA THR A 424 -2.98 -7.80 -12.96
C THR A 424 -2.98 -9.32 -12.71
N PRO A 425 -2.39 -10.14 -13.60
CA PRO A 425 -2.14 -11.55 -13.31
C PRO A 425 -1.30 -11.76 -12.03
N THR A 426 -0.31 -10.89 -11.79
CA THR A 426 0.48 -10.88 -10.55
C THR A 426 -0.39 -10.58 -9.34
N GLY A 427 -1.30 -9.58 -9.45
CA GLY A 427 -2.24 -9.23 -8.39
C GLY A 427 -3.16 -10.40 -8.03
N ARG A 428 -3.70 -11.09 -9.01
CA ARG A 428 -4.50 -12.30 -8.81
C ARG A 428 -3.74 -13.38 -8.02
N TRP A 429 -2.51 -13.64 -8.42
CA TRP A 429 -1.65 -14.60 -7.72
C TRP A 429 -1.29 -14.15 -6.29
N LEU A 430 -1.04 -12.86 -6.07
CA LEU A 430 -0.77 -12.30 -4.74
C LEU A 430 -1.97 -12.43 -3.80
N LEU A 431 -3.20 -12.39 -4.36
CA LEU A 431 -4.45 -12.64 -3.62
C LEU A 431 -4.71 -14.14 -3.37
N GLY A 432 -3.81 -15.03 -3.78
CA GLY A 432 -3.96 -16.48 -3.61
C GLY A 432 -4.88 -17.13 -4.64
N GLN A 433 -5.13 -16.46 -5.77
CA GLN A 433 -6.01 -16.93 -6.84
C GLN A 433 -5.19 -17.31 -8.07
N GLY A 434 -5.11 -18.60 -8.36
CA GLY A 434 -4.40 -19.12 -9.54
C GLY A 434 -2.88 -19.25 -9.37
N ASP A 435 -2.25 -19.64 -10.47
CA ASP A 435 -0.82 -19.91 -10.52
C ASP A 435 0.01 -18.64 -10.69
N ALA A 436 1.31 -18.73 -10.36
CA ALA A 436 2.26 -17.66 -10.59
C ALA A 436 2.33 -17.31 -12.09
N PRO A 437 2.14 -16.05 -12.47
CA PRO A 437 2.20 -15.67 -13.87
C PRO A 437 3.64 -15.79 -14.42
N PRO A 438 3.82 -16.05 -15.72
CA PRO A 438 5.12 -15.90 -16.34
C PRO A 438 5.58 -14.46 -16.28
N VAL A 439 6.84 -14.23 -15.93
CA VAL A 439 7.45 -12.89 -15.89
C VAL A 439 8.57 -12.88 -16.91
N GLU A 440 8.45 -12.00 -17.89
CA GLU A 440 9.57 -11.69 -18.78
C GLU A 440 10.52 -10.77 -18.02
N GLU A 441 11.69 -11.30 -17.68
CA GLU A 441 12.72 -10.58 -16.95
C GLU A 441 13.85 -10.19 -17.90
N ASP A 442 14.17 -8.88 -17.94
CA ASP A 442 15.41 -8.44 -18.56
C ASP A 442 16.58 -8.76 -17.61
N THR A 443 17.31 -9.79 -17.98
CA THR A 443 18.51 -10.26 -17.28
C THR A 443 19.80 -9.87 -18.02
N SER A 444 19.74 -8.92 -18.94
CA SER A 444 20.90 -8.45 -19.70
C SER A 444 22.01 -7.90 -18.78
N PHE A 445 23.25 -8.13 -19.16
CA PHE A 445 24.44 -7.54 -18.53
C PHE A 445 25.49 -7.34 -19.59
N VAL A 446 25.72 -6.08 -19.98
CA VAL A 446 26.65 -5.73 -21.05
C VAL A 446 27.70 -4.77 -20.51
N VAL A 447 28.98 -5.13 -20.71
CA VAL A 447 30.12 -4.32 -20.30
C VAL A 447 30.76 -3.70 -21.54
N HIS A 448 30.88 -2.37 -21.57
CA HIS A 448 31.48 -1.61 -22.66
C HIS A 448 32.94 -1.24 -22.36
N ALA A 449 33.73 -1.04 -23.42
CA ALA A 449 35.15 -0.71 -23.29
C ALA A 449 35.42 0.65 -22.62
N ASP A 450 34.47 1.56 -22.65
CA ASP A 450 34.54 2.89 -22.03
C ASP A 450 34.17 2.90 -20.53
N GLY A 451 33.95 1.71 -19.95
CA GLY A 451 33.54 1.54 -18.54
C GLY A 451 32.04 1.70 -18.27
N ARG A 452 31.20 1.86 -19.31
CA ARG A 452 29.75 1.82 -19.20
C ARG A 452 29.30 0.37 -19.02
N VAL A 453 28.35 0.15 -18.12
CA VAL A 453 27.73 -1.17 -17.87
C VAL A 453 26.23 -0.99 -17.94
N GLU A 454 25.60 -1.73 -18.84
CA GLU A 454 24.15 -1.83 -18.99
C GLU A 454 23.65 -3.09 -18.30
N ILE A 455 22.63 -2.97 -17.46
CA ILE A 455 22.13 -4.09 -16.67
C ILE A 455 20.60 -4.07 -16.61
N GLY A 456 19.99 -5.23 -16.88
CA GLY A 456 18.55 -5.44 -16.80
C GLY A 456 18.02 -5.27 -15.37
N ALA A 457 16.79 -4.75 -15.28
CA ALA A 457 16.15 -4.42 -14.02
C ALA A 457 16.06 -5.61 -13.06
N ALA A 458 15.79 -6.82 -13.58
CA ALA A 458 15.61 -8.02 -12.77
C ALA A 458 16.88 -8.49 -12.04
N ARG A 459 18.05 -8.09 -12.51
CA ARG A 459 19.34 -8.44 -11.88
C ARG A 459 19.66 -7.57 -10.65
N ARG A 460 18.75 -7.49 -9.69
CA ARG A 460 18.82 -6.58 -8.52
C ARG A 460 20.05 -6.82 -7.66
N TYR A 461 20.44 -8.06 -7.43
CA TYR A 461 21.66 -8.36 -6.68
C TYR A 461 22.90 -7.81 -7.37
N ASP A 462 23.04 -8.06 -8.69
CA ASP A 462 24.19 -7.57 -9.45
C ASP A 462 24.19 -6.03 -9.57
N ARG A 463 23.01 -5.40 -9.71
CA ARG A 463 22.86 -3.94 -9.65
C ARG A 463 23.36 -3.37 -8.32
N PHE A 464 23.00 -4.02 -7.21
CA PHE A 464 23.48 -3.61 -5.89
C PHE A 464 25.00 -3.76 -5.78
N GLN A 465 25.58 -4.89 -6.25
CA GLN A 465 27.04 -5.07 -6.25
C GLN A 465 27.73 -4.04 -7.18
N LEU A 466 27.17 -3.80 -8.36
CA LEU A 466 27.70 -2.82 -9.31
C LEU A 466 27.71 -1.39 -8.74
N SER A 467 26.68 -1.00 -7.99
CA SER A 467 26.59 0.31 -7.35
C SER A 467 27.72 0.60 -6.36
N ARG A 468 28.40 -0.43 -5.87
CA ARG A 468 29.55 -0.31 -4.95
C ARG A 468 30.83 0.08 -5.67
N VAL A 469 30.91 -0.22 -6.97
CA VAL A 469 32.12 -0.08 -7.78
C VAL A 469 31.95 0.83 -9.01
N ALA A 470 30.72 1.26 -9.28
CA ALA A 470 30.37 2.13 -10.40
C ALA A 470 29.38 3.21 -9.96
N ASP A 471 29.30 4.31 -10.70
CA ASP A 471 28.34 5.36 -10.50
C ASP A 471 27.08 5.08 -11.33
N TRP A 472 25.91 5.17 -10.72
CA TRP A 472 24.65 5.05 -11.40
C TRP A 472 24.35 6.32 -12.19
N THR A 473 24.18 6.22 -13.51
CA THR A 473 24.00 7.36 -14.41
C THR A 473 22.57 7.51 -14.93
N GLU A 474 21.91 6.38 -15.31
CA GLU A 474 20.60 6.42 -15.94
C GLU A 474 19.70 5.26 -15.49
N SER A 475 18.39 5.53 -15.43
CA SER A 475 17.33 4.57 -15.16
C SER A 475 16.33 4.57 -16.32
N GLY A 476 16.22 3.45 -16.99
CA GLY A 476 15.33 3.27 -18.12
C GLY A 476 14.77 1.84 -18.20
N ALA A 477 14.62 1.31 -19.39
CA ALA A 477 14.33 -0.12 -19.60
C ALA A 477 15.47 -0.98 -19.02
N VAL A 478 16.70 -0.50 -19.19
CA VAL A 478 17.90 -0.99 -18.51
C VAL A 478 18.47 0.10 -17.60
N TYR A 479 19.27 -0.28 -16.63
CA TYR A 479 20.00 0.61 -15.75
C TYR A 479 21.42 0.77 -16.25
N ILE A 480 21.92 2.01 -16.31
CA ILE A 480 23.25 2.30 -16.81
C ILE A 480 24.13 2.77 -15.65
N TYR A 481 25.29 2.13 -15.54
CA TYR A 481 26.34 2.46 -14.58
C TYR A 481 27.62 2.81 -15.33
N ARG A 482 28.48 3.62 -14.71
CA ARG A 482 29.80 3.95 -15.24
C ARG A 482 30.88 3.69 -14.20
N ILE A 483 31.84 2.85 -14.56
CA ILE A 483 33.04 2.63 -13.78
C ILE A 483 33.98 3.82 -14.07
N ALA A 484 34.31 4.60 -13.03
CA ALA A 484 35.13 5.80 -13.11
C ALA A 484 36.16 5.79 -11.97
N PRO A 485 37.27 6.56 -12.07
CA PRO A 485 38.25 6.65 -10.99
C PRO A 485 37.64 7.00 -9.63
N SER A 486 36.61 7.87 -9.58
CA SER A 486 35.89 8.24 -8.36
C SER A 486 35.17 7.05 -7.73
N SER A 487 34.51 6.22 -8.56
CA SER A 487 33.81 5.02 -8.06
C SER A 487 34.78 3.93 -7.63
N LEU A 488 35.93 3.81 -8.30
CA LEU A 488 37.01 2.88 -7.93
C LEU A 488 37.68 3.29 -6.60
N GLU A 489 37.88 4.58 -6.36
CA GLU A 489 38.38 5.05 -5.06
C GLU A 489 37.42 4.78 -3.92
N ARG A 490 36.10 4.95 -4.16
CA ARG A 490 35.05 4.55 -3.22
C ARG A 490 35.05 3.03 -2.98
N ALA A 491 35.28 2.21 -4.02
CA ALA A 491 35.41 0.77 -3.89
C ALA A 491 36.64 0.37 -3.05
N ARG A 492 37.76 1.09 -3.22
CA ARG A 492 38.99 0.89 -2.45
C ARG A 492 38.78 1.14 -0.96
N THR A 493 38.01 2.16 -0.57
CA THR A 493 37.67 2.39 0.85
C THR A 493 36.85 1.24 1.46
N GLN A 494 36.11 0.49 0.62
CA GLN A 494 35.38 -0.73 0.98
C GLN A 494 36.25 -2.00 0.90
N ARG A 495 37.54 -1.89 0.63
CA ARG A 495 38.49 -3.02 0.42
C ARG A 495 38.13 -3.87 -0.80
N ILE A 496 37.53 -3.28 -1.85
CA ILE A 496 37.25 -3.93 -3.12
C ILE A 496 38.35 -3.50 -4.10
N GLY A 497 39.24 -4.45 -4.39
CA GLY A 497 40.35 -4.21 -5.35
C GLY A 497 39.94 -4.48 -6.79
N PRO A 498 40.75 -4.03 -7.77
CA PRO A 498 40.51 -4.20 -9.21
C PRO A 498 40.29 -5.63 -9.65
N ASP A 499 41.05 -6.60 -9.13
CA ASP A 499 40.87 -8.02 -9.48
C ASP A 499 39.51 -8.55 -9.09
N ARG A 500 38.99 -8.15 -7.94
CA ARG A 500 37.64 -8.53 -7.52
C ARG A 500 36.55 -7.89 -8.38
N ILE A 501 36.75 -6.66 -8.85
CA ILE A 501 35.86 -5.99 -9.80
C ILE A 501 35.86 -6.75 -11.14
N ILE A 502 37.05 -7.08 -11.64
CA ILE A 502 37.22 -7.83 -12.90
C ILE A 502 36.52 -9.19 -12.80
N SER A 503 36.75 -9.94 -11.72
CA SER A 503 36.09 -11.26 -11.50
C SER A 503 34.57 -11.09 -11.50
N PHE A 504 34.03 -10.11 -10.78
CA PHE A 504 32.59 -9.83 -10.77
C PHE A 504 32.04 -9.53 -12.17
N LEU A 505 32.71 -8.67 -12.96
CA LEU A 505 32.26 -8.34 -14.32
C LEU A 505 32.31 -9.55 -15.25
N GLN A 506 33.29 -10.44 -15.08
CA GLN A 506 33.43 -11.66 -15.88
C GLN A 506 32.39 -12.72 -15.49
N GLU A 507 32.08 -12.84 -14.21
CA GLU A 507 31.06 -13.80 -13.71
C GLU A 507 29.63 -13.34 -14.05
N ALA A 508 29.39 -12.02 -13.98
CA ALA A 508 28.06 -11.46 -14.20
C ALA A 508 27.70 -11.33 -15.70
N SER A 509 28.67 -11.11 -16.57
CA SER A 509 28.44 -10.90 -18.00
C SER A 509 28.50 -12.23 -18.78
N PRO A 510 27.53 -12.49 -19.68
CA PRO A 510 27.59 -13.65 -20.58
C PRO A 510 28.70 -13.52 -21.64
N VAL A 511 29.19 -12.30 -21.85
CA VAL A 511 30.28 -11.99 -22.78
C VAL A 511 31.50 -11.53 -21.98
N PRO A 512 32.71 -11.97 -22.29
CA PRO A 512 33.91 -11.54 -21.59
C PRO A 512 34.04 -10.01 -21.57
N ALA A 513 34.41 -9.46 -20.40
CA ALA A 513 34.65 -8.03 -20.27
C ALA A 513 35.76 -7.58 -21.25
N PRO A 514 35.62 -6.42 -21.91
CA PRO A 514 36.60 -5.91 -22.87
C PRO A 514 38.00 -5.83 -22.27
N GLU A 515 39.02 -6.38 -22.98
CA GLU A 515 40.40 -6.40 -22.51
C GLU A 515 40.95 -5.00 -22.23
N ALA A 516 40.53 -4.00 -23.00
CA ALA A 516 40.87 -2.60 -22.76
C ALA A 516 40.44 -2.11 -21.38
N LEU A 517 39.21 -2.44 -20.95
CA LEU A 517 38.72 -2.08 -19.62
C LEU A 517 39.44 -2.88 -18.52
N VAL A 518 39.69 -4.17 -18.73
CA VAL A 518 40.42 -5.02 -17.78
C VAL A 518 41.85 -4.46 -17.58
N GLY A 519 42.52 -4.11 -18.67
CA GLY A 519 43.83 -3.48 -18.63
C GLY A 519 43.83 -2.14 -17.89
N ALA A 520 42.83 -1.30 -18.15
CA ALA A 520 42.65 -0.01 -17.48
C ALA A 520 42.41 -0.15 -15.97
N LEU A 521 41.58 -1.12 -15.54
CA LEU A 521 41.33 -1.40 -14.12
C LEU A 521 42.57 -1.88 -13.39
N ARG A 522 43.35 -2.80 -13.97
CA ARG A 522 44.65 -3.24 -13.39
C ARG A 522 45.65 -2.11 -13.29
N ARG A 523 45.76 -1.26 -14.34
CA ARG A 523 46.63 -0.11 -14.36
C ARG A 523 46.24 0.90 -13.29
N TRP A 524 44.93 1.18 -13.16
CA TRP A 524 44.44 2.07 -12.10
C TRP A 524 44.77 1.52 -10.70
N GLY A 525 44.67 0.18 -10.50
CA GLY A 525 45.01 -0.47 -9.23
C GLY A 525 46.45 -0.26 -8.80
N THR A 526 47.39 -0.10 -9.75
CA THR A 526 48.82 0.08 -9.48
C THR A 526 49.24 1.55 -9.42
N ARG A 527 48.63 2.42 -10.23
CA ARG A 527 49.07 3.81 -10.45
C ARG A 527 48.08 4.87 -10.00
N GLY A 528 46.86 4.47 -9.66
CA GLY A 528 45.75 5.38 -9.36
C GLY A 528 45.27 6.15 -10.60
N THR A 529 44.67 7.30 -10.40
CA THR A 529 44.16 8.16 -11.47
C THR A 529 45.31 8.91 -12.15
N GLU A 530 45.57 8.60 -13.43
CA GLU A 530 46.63 9.20 -14.22
C GLU A 530 46.10 10.21 -15.27
N ALA A 531 44.76 10.26 -15.50
CA ALA A 531 44.17 11.17 -16.47
C ALA A 531 42.89 11.80 -15.91
N TRP A 532 42.74 13.08 -16.17
CA TRP A 532 41.54 13.87 -15.81
C TRP A 532 40.99 14.49 -17.09
N ALA A 533 39.69 14.31 -17.33
CA ALA A 533 38.97 14.97 -18.40
C ALA A 533 37.87 15.86 -17.81
N GLN A 534 37.78 17.09 -18.27
CA GLN A 534 36.71 18.01 -17.89
C GLN A 534 36.16 18.73 -19.11
N GLN A 535 34.87 19.03 -19.06
CA GLN A 535 34.25 19.90 -20.06
C GLN A 535 34.53 21.36 -19.66
N ALA A 536 35.11 22.12 -20.57
CA ALA A 536 35.40 23.53 -20.37
C ALA A 536 35.12 24.34 -21.65
N ALA A 537 34.65 25.56 -21.47
CA ALA A 537 34.65 26.53 -22.54
C ALA A 537 36.05 27.14 -22.65
N VAL A 538 36.52 27.31 -23.88
CA VAL A 538 37.85 27.87 -24.15
C VAL A 538 37.67 29.34 -24.53
N LEU A 539 38.19 30.23 -23.69
CA LEU A 539 38.28 31.66 -23.99
C LEU A 539 39.62 31.93 -24.67
N ARG A 540 39.60 32.47 -25.89
CA ARG A 540 40.77 32.94 -26.62
C ARG A 540 40.73 34.45 -26.76
N LEU A 541 41.82 35.10 -26.43
CA LEU A 541 41.95 36.55 -26.47
C LEU A 541 43.01 36.96 -27.51
N ALA A 542 42.82 38.09 -28.13
CA ALA A 542 43.71 38.55 -29.19
C ALA A 542 45.11 39.00 -28.67
N ARG A 543 45.21 39.38 -27.39
CA ARG A 543 46.39 39.87 -26.77
C ARG A 543 46.54 39.47 -25.31
N PRO A 544 47.73 39.22 -24.79
CA PRO A 544 48.00 38.83 -23.42
C PRO A 544 47.43 39.80 -22.37
N GLU A 545 47.52 41.08 -22.62
CA GLU A 545 47.11 42.14 -21.68
C GLU A 545 45.61 42.07 -21.39
N LEU A 546 44.79 41.50 -22.31
CA LEU A 546 43.37 41.30 -22.10
C LEU A 546 43.09 40.16 -21.11
N LEU A 547 43.93 39.12 -21.11
CA LEU A 547 43.80 38.04 -20.14
C LEU A 547 44.20 38.53 -18.74
N ASP A 548 45.25 39.29 -18.65
CA ASP A 548 45.71 39.89 -17.39
C ASP A 548 44.62 40.81 -16.81
N GLN A 549 43.99 41.66 -17.65
CA GLN A 549 42.84 42.49 -17.23
C GLN A 549 41.66 41.68 -16.70
N LEU A 550 41.33 40.53 -17.33
CA LEU A 550 40.24 39.67 -16.88
C LEU A 550 40.59 38.96 -15.56
N ILE A 551 41.84 38.59 -15.34
CA ILE A 551 42.31 37.96 -14.10
C ILE A 551 42.39 38.97 -12.95
N GLU A 552 42.81 40.21 -13.22
CA GLU A 552 42.90 41.26 -12.22
C GLU A 552 41.54 41.84 -11.83
N SER A 553 40.56 41.80 -12.74
CA SER A 553 39.21 42.32 -12.48
C SER A 553 38.44 41.46 -11.45
N PRO A 554 37.93 42.08 -10.36
CA PRO A 554 37.09 41.38 -9.39
C PRO A 554 35.81 40.79 -10.00
N ARG A 555 35.38 41.29 -11.17
CA ARG A 555 34.13 40.86 -11.85
C ARG A 555 34.33 39.60 -12.67
N THR A 556 35.55 39.33 -13.18
CA THR A 556 35.82 38.24 -14.14
C THR A 556 36.73 37.16 -13.60
N ARG A 557 37.61 37.48 -12.63
CA ARG A 557 38.62 36.56 -12.09
C ARG A 557 38.05 35.24 -11.58
N ASN A 558 36.85 35.26 -11.02
CA ASN A 558 36.21 34.07 -10.42
C ASN A 558 35.71 33.08 -11.48
N TYR A 559 35.58 33.51 -12.73
CA TYR A 559 35.12 32.66 -13.84
C TYR A 559 36.28 31.99 -14.57
N ILE A 560 37.52 32.53 -14.44
CA ILE A 560 38.71 31.96 -15.06
C ILE A 560 39.25 30.88 -14.13
N ARG A 561 39.24 29.65 -14.60
CA ARG A 561 39.69 28.50 -13.80
C ARG A 561 41.15 28.20 -13.95
N GLU A 562 41.66 28.22 -15.18
CA GLU A 562 43.01 27.86 -15.52
C GLU A 562 43.44 28.62 -16.78
N THR A 563 44.69 29.09 -16.81
CA THR A 563 45.28 29.69 -17.98
C THR A 563 46.15 28.66 -18.70
N ILE A 564 45.81 28.38 -19.97
CA ILE A 564 46.60 27.45 -20.81
C ILE A 564 47.83 28.14 -21.43
N SER A 565 47.63 29.39 -21.82
CA SER A 565 48.70 30.25 -22.38
C SER A 565 48.45 31.72 -22.03
N SER A 566 49.36 32.61 -22.45
CA SER A 566 49.21 34.06 -22.23
C SER A 566 47.91 34.66 -22.86
N THR A 567 47.24 33.93 -23.76
CA THR A 567 46.01 34.40 -24.44
C THR A 567 44.84 33.41 -24.37
N VAL A 568 45.00 32.27 -23.68
CA VAL A 568 43.98 31.23 -23.64
C VAL A 568 43.70 30.81 -22.21
N ALA A 569 42.44 30.82 -21.84
CA ALA A 569 41.96 30.38 -20.52
C ALA A 569 40.80 29.41 -20.63
N LEU A 570 40.62 28.58 -19.59
CA LEU A 570 39.49 27.70 -19.41
C LEU A 570 38.44 28.33 -18.50
N VAL A 571 37.18 28.20 -18.89
CA VAL A 571 36.03 28.69 -18.16
C VAL A 571 35.06 27.51 -17.97
N ALA A 572 34.39 27.40 -16.80
CA ALA A 572 33.38 26.41 -16.64
C ALA A 572 32.17 26.71 -17.55
N PRO A 573 31.58 25.72 -18.22
CA PRO A 573 30.45 25.95 -19.12
C PRO A 573 29.28 26.68 -18.46
N ARG A 574 29.02 26.42 -17.18
CA ARG A 574 27.95 27.07 -16.40
C ARG A 574 28.22 28.55 -16.11
N ASP A 575 29.48 28.96 -16.06
CA ASP A 575 29.92 30.32 -15.71
C ASP A 575 30.14 31.17 -17.00
N TRP A 576 29.94 30.56 -18.18
CA TRP A 576 30.17 31.16 -19.47
C TRP A 576 29.26 32.36 -19.77
N PRO A 577 27.91 32.30 -19.52
CA PRO A 577 27.02 33.44 -19.79
C PRO A 577 27.38 34.67 -18.95
N GLU A 578 27.72 34.47 -17.67
CA GLU A 578 28.06 35.54 -16.74
C GLU A 578 29.42 36.19 -17.12
N LEU A 579 30.39 35.38 -17.55
CA LEU A 579 31.66 35.90 -18.02
C LEU A 579 31.46 36.75 -19.28
N LEU A 580 30.66 36.30 -20.26
CA LEU A 580 30.37 37.08 -21.46
C LEU A 580 29.74 38.42 -21.12
N ALA A 581 28.75 38.44 -20.21
CA ALA A 581 28.14 39.69 -19.76
C ALA A 581 29.14 40.64 -19.13
N ALA A 582 30.02 40.13 -18.25
CA ALA A 582 31.06 40.91 -17.60
C ALA A 582 32.10 41.43 -18.60
N MET A 583 32.45 40.66 -19.63
CA MET A 583 33.35 41.11 -20.71
C MET A 583 32.76 42.26 -21.53
N VAL A 584 31.44 42.19 -21.85
CA VAL A 584 30.74 43.27 -22.56
C VAL A 584 30.73 44.55 -21.72
N GLU A 585 30.52 44.47 -20.41
CA GLU A 585 30.61 45.61 -19.49
C GLU A 585 32.01 46.23 -19.44
N MET A 586 33.04 45.43 -19.69
CA MET A 586 34.43 45.90 -19.77
C MET A 586 34.79 46.43 -21.17
N GLY A 587 33.83 46.49 -22.10
CA GLY A 587 34.03 46.98 -23.48
C GLY A 587 34.62 45.94 -24.43
N LEU A 588 34.63 44.67 -24.04
CA LEU A 588 35.07 43.56 -24.88
C LEU A 588 33.83 42.87 -25.49
N LEU A 589 33.78 42.78 -26.82
CA LEU A 589 32.72 42.08 -27.52
C LEU A 589 33.24 40.71 -28.01
N PRO A 590 32.95 39.60 -27.30
CA PRO A 590 33.45 38.30 -27.71
C PRO A 590 32.61 37.70 -28.84
N GLU A 591 33.31 37.08 -29.80
CA GLU A 591 32.65 36.23 -30.81
C GLU A 591 32.41 34.83 -30.23
N ILE A 592 31.18 34.35 -30.33
CA ILE A 592 30.79 33.04 -29.80
C ILE A 592 30.77 32.04 -30.97
N ASN A 593 31.76 31.17 -31.01
CA ASN A 593 31.80 30.05 -31.93
C ASN A 593 31.16 28.85 -31.21
N THR A 594 29.86 28.69 -31.35
CA THR A 594 29.16 27.44 -31.03
C THR A 594 29.18 26.58 -32.29
N GLU A 595 30.03 25.57 -32.35
CA GLU A 595 29.77 24.48 -33.29
C GLU A 595 28.42 23.88 -32.92
N PRO A 596 27.48 23.76 -33.88
CA PRO A 596 26.26 23.07 -33.59
C PRO A 596 26.60 21.62 -33.25
N GLY A 597 26.35 21.23 -32.00
CA GLY A 597 26.42 19.82 -31.60
C GLY A 597 25.49 19.02 -32.49
N GLU A 598 26.03 17.99 -33.15
CA GLU A 598 25.28 16.93 -33.78
C GLU A 598 24.35 16.21 -32.79
#